data_2ec418ab0bdbd7e67ce0b416e3faeff7
#
_entry.id   2ec418ab0bdbd7e67ce0b416e3faeff7
#
_cell.length_a   1.000
_cell.length_b   1.000
_cell.length_c   1.000
_cell.angle_alpha   90.00
_cell.angle_beta   90.00
_cell.angle_gamma   90.00
#
_symmetry.space_group_name_H-M   'P 1'
#
loop_
_entity.id
_entity.type
_entity.pdbx_description
1 polymer ?
#
loop_
_entity_poly.entity_id
_entity_poly.type
_entity_poly.pdbx_seq_one_letter_code
_entity_poly.pdbx_strand_id
1 'polypeptide(L)'
;MRFFIFLLLTALLIIGCSQKPNKFSDPIILKIADLQDHRQTDSLILFLLDRNPTHRTEAALALASVQDSTASPQLGTMLLEDPIMEARKAAAFALGQTNGIASVNALIPALEDNDKTVVCEVLRALGKTIGKNDFPVLRNYKATDSLSQIGQALGLYHIGLRGLADSVCVVRQAEFLKPSYPYRARLAAAHFFNRTQKVEVDGVSNVLITSAKEDKNVFIRMASANALRKIDSAKAIGPILKILANEKDYRVRVNAVRVLGNFTSRRALNGLINSLNDQNESVGIAASEVLKPSAELKDLLLLNARAAKNWRIQSNLYKTVLAFSPSEELEKEIQQLYTASQNDYQKAALLNTLSASVNSFKFVENTLLGSGAFVIKSSAAQSLSAMNQGKSYLPTMQGEFTSAYKAAILQGDPGVIGIVASALKNPSLGYKEFIKDFTFLKEAKAKLSLPKDIEALQPLEEVIAYFEGKSEPAALKNTFNHPINWALLKTIPIDQSVKIKTVKGDILLQLLVEEAPGSVANFIELVNKKYFNEKYFHRVVSNFVIQGGCNRGDGFGSEDFSIRSEFSMRSYKEGSVGMASAGKDTEGTQWFITHSPTPHLDGRYTIFAEVKNGMEVVHSIQVGDKILDIELVK
;
A
#
# COMPACT_ATOMS: atom_id res chain seq x y z
N MET A 1 0.28 13.80 84.80
CA MET A 1 0.93 14.03 83.49
C MET A 1 0.70 12.80 82.65
N ARG A 2 -0.27 12.86 81.74
CA ARG A 2 -0.59 11.77 80.80
C ARG A 2 -0.14 12.21 79.39
N PHE A 3 0.83 11.48 78.83
CA PHE A 3 1.27 11.66 77.45
C PHE A 3 0.31 10.89 76.50
N PHE A 4 -0.38 11.62 75.60
CA PHE A 4 -1.11 11.05 74.48
C PHE A 4 -0.16 10.95 73.30
N ILE A 5 0.12 9.71 72.89
CA ILE A 5 0.83 9.44 71.64
C ILE A 5 -0.23 9.35 70.53
N PHE A 6 -0.25 10.33 69.64
CA PHE A 6 -1.04 10.29 68.40
C PHE A 6 -0.25 9.52 67.33
N LEU A 7 -0.68 8.32 67.00
CA LEU A 7 -0.18 7.55 65.89
C LEU A 7 -0.88 8.06 64.62
N LEU A 8 -0.20 8.86 63.79
CA LEU A 8 -0.66 9.23 62.46
C LEU A 8 -0.41 8.05 61.52
N LEU A 9 -1.44 7.29 61.17
CA LEU A 9 -1.42 6.35 60.04
C LEU A 9 -1.52 7.15 58.75
N THR A 10 -0.40 7.44 58.10
CA THR A 10 -0.37 7.88 56.71
C THR A 10 -0.65 6.68 55.84
N ALA A 11 -1.91 6.51 55.41
CA ALA A 11 -2.27 5.64 54.30
C ALA A 11 -1.68 6.25 53.04
N LEU A 12 -0.55 5.74 52.56
CA LEU A 12 -0.09 5.96 51.20
C LEU A 12 -1.11 5.31 50.27
N LEU A 13 -2.03 6.11 49.76
CA LEU A 13 -2.78 5.76 48.53
C LEU A 13 -1.78 5.68 47.40
N ILE A 14 -1.26 4.48 47.17
CA ILE A 14 -0.62 4.14 45.88
C ILE A 14 -1.76 4.16 44.88
N ILE A 15 -1.98 5.32 44.27
CA ILE A 15 -2.74 5.41 43.00
C ILE A 15 -1.83 4.76 41.96
N GLY A 16 -1.80 3.44 41.95
CA GLY A 16 -1.31 2.72 40.81
C GLY A 16 -2.23 3.09 39.65
N CYS A 17 -1.71 3.80 38.65
CA CYS A 17 -2.36 3.85 37.36
C CYS A 17 -2.51 2.40 36.90
N SER A 18 -3.63 1.77 37.22
CA SER A 18 -3.96 0.46 36.66
C SER A 18 -4.16 0.67 35.18
N GLN A 19 -3.18 0.21 34.40
CA GLN A 19 -3.30 0.18 32.95
C GLN A 19 -4.61 -0.53 32.61
N LYS A 20 -5.41 0.07 31.72
CA LYS A 20 -6.68 -0.52 31.32
C LYS A 20 -6.43 -1.84 30.59
N PRO A 21 -6.94 -2.97 31.11
CA PRO A 21 -6.78 -4.24 30.44
C PRO A 21 -7.46 -4.20 29.07
N ASN A 22 -6.91 -4.92 28.12
CA ASN A 22 -7.54 -5.09 26.81
C ASN A 22 -8.68 -6.13 26.87
N LYS A 23 -9.50 -6.20 25.82
CA LYS A 23 -10.68 -7.08 25.77
C LYS A 23 -10.38 -8.58 25.86
N PHE A 24 -9.13 -9.00 25.63
CA PHE A 24 -8.70 -10.41 25.67
C PHE A 24 -8.54 -10.97 27.10
N SER A 25 -8.85 -10.17 28.11
CA SER A 25 -9.15 -10.66 29.46
C SER A 25 -10.46 -11.46 29.51
N ASP A 26 -11.40 -11.23 28.60
CA ASP A 26 -12.58 -12.07 28.39
C ASP A 26 -12.18 -13.38 27.68
N PRO A 27 -12.39 -14.56 28.30
CA PRO A 27 -11.97 -15.83 27.74
C PRO A 27 -12.72 -16.20 26.45
N ILE A 28 -13.94 -15.71 26.24
CA ILE A 28 -14.73 -15.98 25.03
C ILE A 28 -14.22 -15.11 23.88
N ILE A 29 -13.96 -13.83 24.12
CA ILE A 29 -13.37 -12.93 23.09
C ILE A 29 -11.99 -13.45 22.68
N LEU A 30 -11.16 -13.86 23.62
CA LEU A 30 -9.88 -14.50 23.33
C LEU A 30 -10.06 -15.75 22.46
N LYS A 31 -11.04 -16.62 22.82
CA LYS A 31 -11.32 -17.83 22.05
C LYS A 31 -11.75 -17.51 20.63
N ILE A 32 -12.60 -16.51 20.42
CA ILE A 32 -13.02 -16.04 19.09
C ILE A 32 -11.82 -15.57 18.28
N ALA A 33 -10.94 -14.77 18.88
CA ALA A 33 -9.74 -14.26 18.21
C ALA A 33 -8.73 -15.37 17.88
N ASP A 34 -8.59 -16.36 18.74
CA ASP A 34 -7.78 -17.56 18.51
C ASP A 34 -8.33 -18.40 17.33
N LEU A 35 -9.65 -18.58 17.28
CA LEU A 35 -10.32 -19.25 16.16
C LEU A 35 -10.15 -18.47 14.84
N GLN A 36 -10.17 -17.14 14.89
CA GLN A 36 -9.86 -16.29 13.74
C GLN A 36 -8.42 -16.54 13.24
N ASP A 37 -7.45 -16.55 14.15
CA ASP A 37 -6.04 -16.80 13.83
C ASP A 37 -5.84 -18.18 13.17
N HIS A 38 -6.56 -19.20 13.65
CA HIS A 38 -6.57 -20.55 13.08
C HIS A 38 -7.50 -20.73 11.87
N ARG A 39 -8.23 -19.68 11.43
CA ARG A 39 -9.19 -19.72 10.30
C ARG A 39 -10.29 -20.78 10.47
N GLN A 40 -10.81 -20.96 11.70
CA GLN A 40 -11.80 -21.98 12.07
C GLN A 40 -13.25 -21.46 11.85
N THR A 41 -13.71 -21.43 10.59
CA THR A 41 -15.00 -20.88 10.18
C THR A 41 -16.17 -21.51 10.93
N ASP A 42 -16.26 -22.85 10.95
CA ASP A 42 -17.39 -23.59 11.56
C ASP A 42 -17.53 -23.27 13.05
N SER A 43 -16.41 -23.17 13.75
CA SER A 43 -16.40 -22.83 15.18
C SER A 43 -16.81 -21.36 15.41
N LEU A 44 -16.40 -20.44 14.54
CA LEU A 44 -16.77 -19.01 14.62
C LEU A 44 -18.25 -18.78 14.38
N ILE A 45 -18.86 -19.52 13.45
CA ILE A 45 -20.31 -19.46 13.15
C ILE A 45 -21.15 -19.74 14.40
N LEU A 46 -20.73 -20.63 15.29
CA LEU A 46 -21.46 -20.94 16.52
C LEU A 46 -21.55 -19.72 17.45
N PHE A 47 -20.55 -18.86 17.47
CA PHE A 47 -20.56 -17.63 18.28
C PHE A 47 -21.46 -16.53 17.73
N LEU A 48 -21.93 -16.62 16.48
CA LEU A 48 -22.95 -15.70 15.96
C LEU A 48 -24.29 -15.85 16.69
N LEU A 49 -24.49 -16.95 17.42
CA LEU A 49 -25.69 -17.24 18.21
C LEU A 49 -25.48 -17.07 19.71
N ASP A 50 -24.31 -16.54 20.14
CA ASP A 50 -24.02 -16.34 21.56
C ASP A 50 -25.03 -15.37 22.21
N ARG A 51 -25.36 -15.59 23.49
CA ARG A 51 -26.27 -14.72 24.25
C ARG A 51 -25.73 -13.30 24.43
N ASN A 52 -24.39 -13.16 24.56
CA ASN A 52 -23.73 -11.88 24.70
C ASN A 52 -23.56 -11.21 23.32
N PRO A 53 -24.14 -10.03 23.07
CA PRO A 53 -24.04 -9.35 21.78
C PRO A 53 -22.60 -8.96 21.42
N THR A 54 -21.73 -8.72 22.41
CA THR A 54 -20.31 -8.44 22.16
C THR A 54 -19.63 -9.65 21.51
N HIS A 55 -19.90 -10.87 22.01
CA HIS A 55 -19.34 -12.10 21.42
C HIS A 55 -19.82 -12.31 19.98
N ARG A 56 -21.13 -12.06 19.71
CA ARG A 56 -21.68 -12.14 18.34
C ARG A 56 -21.01 -11.13 17.39
N THR A 57 -20.82 -9.90 17.87
CA THR A 57 -20.13 -8.84 17.12
C THR A 57 -18.70 -9.23 16.80
N GLU A 58 -17.92 -9.69 17.79
CA GLU A 58 -16.54 -10.13 17.60
C GLU A 58 -16.43 -11.34 16.66
N ALA A 59 -17.37 -12.28 16.73
CA ALA A 59 -17.42 -13.43 15.81
C ALA A 59 -17.67 -13.00 14.36
N ALA A 60 -18.57 -12.04 14.13
CA ALA A 60 -18.79 -11.48 12.80
C ALA A 60 -17.56 -10.75 12.25
N LEU A 61 -16.85 -9.95 13.09
CA LEU A 61 -15.59 -9.29 12.72
C LEU A 61 -14.47 -10.31 12.45
N ALA A 62 -14.41 -11.40 13.21
CA ALA A 62 -13.48 -12.49 12.97
C ALA A 62 -13.73 -13.14 11.59
N LEU A 63 -14.98 -13.44 11.26
CA LEU A 63 -15.37 -13.98 9.96
C LEU A 63 -15.05 -13.03 8.79
N ALA A 64 -15.07 -11.71 9.00
CA ALA A 64 -14.63 -10.74 8.01
C ALA A 64 -13.13 -10.89 7.65
N SER A 65 -12.30 -11.30 8.59
CA SER A 65 -10.87 -11.58 8.36
C SER A 65 -10.66 -12.98 7.75
N VAL A 66 -11.47 -13.95 8.16
CA VAL A 66 -11.42 -15.32 7.58
C VAL A 66 -11.85 -15.33 6.12
N GLN A 67 -12.88 -14.54 5.74
CA GLN A 67 -13.39 -14.37 4.37
C GLN A 67 -13.89 -15.67 3.73
N ASP A 68 -14.44 -16.56 4.52
CA ASP A 68 -15.05 -17.79 4.04
C ASP A 68 -16.55 -17.57 3.75
N SER A 69 -16.94 -17.78 2.49
CA SER A 69 -18.31 -17.57 2.05
C SER A 69 -19.32 -18.57 2.64
N THR A 70 -18.86 -19.66 3.22
CA THR A 70 -19.74 -20.63 3.91
C THR A 70 -20.46 -20.02 5.13
N ALA A 71 -19.90 -18.95 5.72
CA ALA A 71 -20.51 -18.19 6.81
C ALA A 71 -21.61 -17.20 6.34
N SER A 72 -21.74 -16.96 5.03
CA SER A 72 -22.65 -15.91 4.53
C SER A 72 -24.13 -16.10 4.91
N PRO A 73 -24.71 -17.31 4.93
CA PRO A 73 -26.09 -17.48 5.37
C PRO A 73 -26.33 -17.05 6.81
N GLN A 74 -25.47 -17.46 7.74
CA GLN A 74 -25.59 -17.13 9.18
C GLN A 74 -25.33 -15.64 9.44
N LEU A 75 -24.33 -15.05 8.76
CA LEU A 75 -24.11 -13.60 8.78
C LEU A 75 -25.31 -12.84 8.21
N GLY A 76 -26.00 -13.39 7.19
CA GLY A 76 -27.21 -12.82 6.63
C GLY A 76 -28.37 -12.81 7.64
N THR A 77 -28.59 -13.92 8.35
CA THR A 77 -29.56 -13.98 9.45
C THR A 77 -29.25 -12.97 10.54
N MET A 78 -27.99 -12.89 10.99
CA MET A 78 -27.54 -11.91 11.98
C MET A 78 -27.77 -10.46 11.51
N LEU A 79 -27.49 -10.14 10.23
CA LEU A 79 -27.73 -8.82 9.67
C LEU A 79 -29.20 -8.42 9.72
N LEU A 80 -30.10 -9.34 9.43
CA LEU A 80 -31.53 -9.04 9.31
C LEU A 80 -32.31 -9.12 10.63
N GLU A 81 -31.84 -9.91 11.58
CA GLU A 81 -32.63 -10.30 12.76
C GLU A 81 -32.00 -9.94 14.10
N ASP A 82 -30.67 -9.61 14.18
CA ASP A 82 -30.06 -9.32 15.46
C ASP A 82 -30.62 -8.02 16.07
N PRO A 83 -31.05 -8.02 17.34
CA PRO A 83 -31.61 -6.83 17.98
C PRO A 83 -30.58 -5.70 18.17
N ILE A 84 -29.29 -6.03 18.18
CA ILE A 84 -28.21 -5.09 18.47
C ILE A 84 -27.61 -4.54 17.17
N MET A 85 -27.61 -3.22 17.03
CA MET A 85 -27.16 -2.51 15.84
C MET A 85 -25.67 -2.79 15.52
N GLU A 86 -24.81 -2.83 16.53
CA GLU A 86 -23.39 -3.14 16.37
C GLU A 86 -23.17 -4.52 15.74
N ALA A 87 -23.97 -5.51 16.15
CA ALA A 87 -23.94 -6.85 15.62
C ALA A 87 -24.38 -6.88 14.15
N ARG A 88 -25.51 -6.23 13.80
CA ARG A 88 -25.96 -6.11 12.41
C ARG A 88 -24.92 -5.41 11.52
N LYS A 89 -24.32 -4.33 12.01
CA LYS A 89 -23.28 -3.59 11.29
C LYS A 89 -22.03 -4.45 11.05
N ALA A 90 -21.60 -5.22 12.05
CA ALA A 90 -20.47 -6.15 11.91
C ALA A 90 -20.77 -7.25 10.89
N ALA A 91 -22.01 -7.79 10.88
CA ALA A 91 -22.45 -8.75 9.90
C ALA A 91 -22.46 -8.17 8.47
N ALA A 92 -22.93 -6.92 8.29
CA ALA A 92 -22.85 -6.23 7.00
C ALA A 92 -21.42 -6.09 6.50
N PHE A 93 -20.49 -5.70 7.38
CA PHE A 93 -19.06 -5.61 7.05
C PHE A 93 -18.50 -6.97 6.63
N ALA A 94 -18.78 -8.04 7.40
CA ALA A 94 -18.32 -9.39 7.11
C ALA A 94 -18.85 -9.91 5.76
N LEU A 95 -20.14 -9.70 5.47
CA LEU A 95 -20.73 -10.03 4.17
C LEU A 95 -20.06 -9.29 3.01
N GLY A 96 -19.64 -8.04 3.23
CA GLY A 96 -18.85 -7.27 2.26
C GLY A 96 -17.43 -7.80 2.04
N GLN A 97 -16.91 -8.64 2.93
CA GLN A 97 -15.59 -9.25 2.84
C GLN A 97 -15.63 -10.69 2.30
N THR A 98 -16.71 -11.44 2.55
CA THR A 98 -16.83 -12.85 2.15
C THR A 98 -17.12 -13.05 0.68
N ASN A 99 -17.76 -12.08 0.01
CA ASN A 99 -18.22 -12.15 -1.38
C ASN A 99 -19.23 -13.32 -1.64
N GLY A 100 -20.00 -13.22 -2.70
CA GLY A 100 -20.92 -14.27 -3.14
C GLY A 100 -22.38 -13.84 -3.21
N ILE A 101 -23.22 -14.68 -3.85
CA ILE A 101 -24.64 -14.41 -4.06
C ILE A 101 -25.39 -14.36 -2.73
N ALA A 102 -25.07 -15.25 -1.79
CA ALA A 102 -25.70 -15.27 -0.46
C ALA A 102 -25.50 -13.94 0.29
N SER A 103 -24.33 -13.31 0.16
CA SER A 103 -24.05 -12.00 0.75
C SER A 103 -24.97 -10.91 0.15
N VAL A 104 -25.11 -10.88 -1.17
CA VAL A 104 -25.96 -9.89 -1.86
C VAL A 104 -27.42 -10.06 -1.47
N ASN A 105 -27.92 -11.29 -1.40
CA ASN A 105 -29.32 -11.61 -1.02
C ASN A 105 -29.68 -11.13 0.39
N ALA A 106 -28.70 -11.10 1.32
CA ALA A 106 -28.91 -10.56 2.67
C ALA A 106 -28.74 -9.03 2.73
N LEU A 107 -27.80 -8.48 1.95
CA LEU A 107 -27.49 -7.04 1.97
C LEU A 107 -28.61 -6.20 1.34
N ILE A 108 -29.27 -6.66 0.28
CA ILE A 108 -30.32 -5.86 -0.38
C ILE A 108 -31.51 -5.56 0.55
N PRO A 109 -32.13 -6.54 1.25
CA PRO A 109 -33.19 -6.25 2.21
C PRO A 109 -32.74 -5.34 3.37
N ALA A 110 -31.48 -5.46 3.81
CA ALA A 110 -30.93 -4.67 4.89
C ALA A 110 -30.74 -3.17 4.56
N LEU A 111 -31.00 -2.74 3.33
CA LEU A 111 -31.11 -1.32 2.98
C LEU A 111 -32.26 -0.61 3.69
N GLU A 112 -33.27 -1.36 4.19
CA GLU A 112 -34.39 -0.86 4.97
C GLU A 112 -34.15 -0.90 6.49
N ASP A 113 -32.90 -1.18 6.94
CA ASP A 113 -32.58 -1.17 8.37
C ASP A 113 -32.90 0.18 9.02
N ASN A 114 -33.47 0.12 10.22
CA ASN A 114 -33.85 1.30 10.98
C ASN A 114 -32.64 2.16 11.39
N ASP A 115 -31.46 1.56 11.56
CA ASP A 115 -30.23 2.26 11.93
C ASP A 115 -29.42 2.66 10.69
N LYS A 116 -29.20 3.97 10.53
CA LYS A 116 -28.50 4.51 9.37
C LYS A 116 -26.99 4.16 9.35
N THR A 117 -26.40 3.75 10.47
CA THR A 117 -25.01 3.26 10.49
C THR A 117 -24.91 1.86 9.88
N VAL A 118 -25.93 1.03 10.06
CA VAL A 118 -26.06 -0.28 9.40
C VAL A 118 -26.26 -0.07 7.90
N VAL A 119 -27.22 0.79 7.49
CA VAL A 119 -27.46 1.13 6.07
C VAL A 119 -26.19 1.65 5.39
N CYS A 120 -25.41 2.49 6.08
CA CYS A 120 -24.13 2.99 5.56
C CYS A 120 -23.16 1.84 5.24
N GLU A 121 -23.01 0.86 6.14
CA GLU A 121 -22.13 -0.29 5.92
C GLU A 121 -22.69 -1.25 4.87
N VAL A 122 -24.01 -1.46 4.83
CA VAL A 122 -24.69 -2.24 3.78
C VAL A 122 -24.41 -1.67 2.40
N LEU A 123 -24.59 -0.36 2.20
CA LEU A 123 -24.29 0.31 0.93
C LEU A 123 -22.81 0.14 0.52
N ARG A 124 -21.89 0.26 1.49
CA ARG A 124 -20.45 0.01 1.27
C ARG A 124 -20.18 -1.44 0.89
N ALA A 125 -20.79 -2.41 1.59
CA ALA A 125 -20.67 -3.84 1.35
C ALA A 125 -21.21 -4.23 -0.02
N LEU A 126 -22.39 -3.72 -0.41
CA LEU A 126 -22.96 -3.90 -1.75
C LEU A 126 -21.97 -3.43 -2.84
N GLY A 127 -21.31 -2.30 -2.66
CA GLY A 127 -20.30 -1.85 -3.62
C GLY A 127 -19.18 -2.84 -3.86
N LYS A 128 -18.82 -3.65 -2.86
CA LYS A 128 -17.81 -4.70 -2.96
C LYS A 128 -18.34 -5.99 -3.60
N THR A 129 -19.60 -6.34 -3.40
CA THR A 129 -20.16 -7.68 -3.69
C THR A 129 -21.14 -7.72 -4.84
N ILE A 130 -21.96 -6.68 -5.05
CA ILE A 130 -23.08 -6.67 -5.98
C ILE A 130 -22.66 -6.97 -7.43
N GLY A 131 -23.45 -7.78 -8.13
CA GLY A 131 -23.25 -8.10 -9.54
C GLY A 131 -23.89 -7.08 -10.49
N LYS A 132 -23.67 -7.25 -11.80
CA LYS A 132 -24.21 -6.34 -12.83
C LYS A 132 -25.74 -6.27 -12.82
N ASN A 133 -26.41 -7.38 -12.55
CA ASN A 133 -27.87 -7.47 -12.61
C ASN A 133 -28.54 -6.67 -11.48
N ASP A 134 -27.97 -6.73 -10.27
CA ASP A 134 -28.53 -6.08 -9.08
C ASP A 134 -27.93 -4.69 -8.83
N PHE A 135 -26.90 -4.31 -9.56
CA PHE A 135 -26.22 -3.02 -9.44
C PHE A 135 -27.16 -1.80 -9.45
N PRO A 136 -28.27 -1.77 -10.24
CA PRO A 136 -29.24 -0.67 -10.19
C PRO A 136 -29.78 -0.36 -8.78
N VAL A 137 -29.83 -1.33 -7.87
CA VAL A 137 -30.28 -1.13 -6.48
C VAL A 137 -29.37 -0.13 -5.76
N LEU A 138 -28.04 -0.32 -5.83
CA LEU A 138 -27.06 0.59 -5.23
C LEU A 138 -26.99 1.93 -5.97
N ARG A 139 -26.94 1.89 -7.30
CA ARG A 139 -26.82 3.07 -8.14
C ARG A 139 -27.95 4.06 -7.95
N ASN A 140 -29.19 3.55 -7.91
CA ASN A 140 -30.43 4.36 -7.82
C ASN A 140 -30.89 4.60 -6.38
N TYR A 141 -30.15 4.13 -5.38
CA TYR A 141 -30.51 4.34 -3.97
C TYR A 141 -30.64 5.83 -3.66
N LYS A 142 -31.73 6.21 -2.98
CA LYS A 142 -32.02 7.60 -2.63
C LYS A 142 -31.46 7.91 -1.24
N ALA A 143 -30.18 8.26 -1.16
CA ALA A 143 -29.53 8.66 0.07
C ALA A 143 -29.98 10.07 0.52
N THR A 144 -30.76 10.16 1.60
CA THR A 144 -31.36 11.41 2.09
C THR A 144 -30.66 11.98 3.31
N ASP A 145 -29.97 11.16 4.09
CA ASP A 145 -29.21 11.55 5.27
C ASP A 145 -27.69 11.41 5.07
N SER A 146 -26.93 12.02 5.95
CA SER A 146 -25.46 12.07 5.86
C SER A 146 -24.80 10.67 5.84
N LEU A 147 -25.32 9.70 6.60
CA LEU A 147 -24.74 8.36 6.68
C LEU A 147 -25.03 7.56 5.42
N SER A 148 -26.25 7.59 4.92
CA SER A 148 -26.61 6.94 3.67
C SER A 148 -25.88 7.56 2.46
N GLN A 149 -25.66 8.88 2.45
CA GLN A 149 -24.82 9.56 1.45
C GLN A 149 -23.37 9.05 1.47
N ILE A 150 -22.78 8.91 2.65
CA ILE A 150 -21.44 8.34 2.83
C ILE A 150 -21.41 6.90 2.33
N GLY A 151 -22.39 6.08 2.73
CA GLY A 151 -22.49 4.67 2.33
C GLY A 151 -22.61 4.51 0.82
N GLN A 152 -23.51 5.29 0.18
CA GLN A 152 -23.67 5.26 -1.28
C GLN A 152 -22.40 5.72 -2.01
N ALA A 153 -21.77 6.81 -1.58
CA ALA A 153 -20.54 7.30 -2.18
C ALA A 153 -19.42 6.26 -2.10
N LEU A 154 -19.24 5.59 -0.95
CA LEU A 154 -18.29 4.49 -0.77
C LEU A 154 -18.67 3.25 -1.61
N GLY A 155 -19.93 2.88 -1.66
CA GLY A 155 -20.41 1.79 -2.49
C GLY A 155 -20.12 2.01 -3.97
N LEU A 156 -20.46 3.19 -4.50
CA LEU A 156 -20.14 3.58 -5.88
C LEU A 156 -18.64 3.66 -6.14
N TYR A 157 -17.84 4.08 -5.14
CA TYR A 157 -16.38 4.03 -5.24
C TYR A 157 -15.89 2.58 -5.46
N HIS A 158 -16.39 1.60 -4.69
CA HIS A 158 -16.03 0.20 -4.87
C HIS A 158 -16.49 -0.36 -6.23
N ILE A 159 -17.68 0.03 -6.70
CA ILE A 159 -18.15 -0.27 -8.06
C ILE A 159 -17.17 0.24 -9.12
N GLY A 160 -16.67 1.48 -8.94
CA GLY A 160 -15.65 2.06 -9.81
C GLY A 160 -14.36 1.25 -9.84
N LEU A 161 -13.86 0.78 -8.68
CA LEU A 161 -12.67 -0.08 -8.59
C LEU A 161 -12.85 -1.42 -9.31
N ARG A 162 -14.08 -1.95 -9.35
CA ARG A 162 -14.44 -3.20 -10.03
C ARG A 162 -14.71 -3.02 -11.52
N GLY A 163 -14.63 -1.80 -12.05
CA GLY A 163 -14.88 -1.50 -13.47
C GLY A 163 -16.33 -1.61 -13.91
N LEU A 164 -17.28 -1.52 -12.97
CA LEU A 164 -18.73 -1.63 -13.22
C LEU A 164 -19.45 -0.27 -13.29
N ALA A 165 -18.74 0.84 -13.06
CA ALA A 165 -19.34 2.16 -13.06
C ALA A 165 -19.83 2.60 -14.44
N ASP A 166 -20.99 3.22 -14.48
CA ASP A 166 -21.61 3.83 -15.67
C ASP A 166 -21.73 5.36 -15.55
N SER A 167 -22.33 6.01 -16.54
CA SER A 167 -22.50 7.46 -16.58
C SER A 167 -23.38 7.98 -15.42
N VAL A 168 -24.34 7.21 -14.94
CA VAL A 168 -25.18 7.59 -13.79
C VAL A 168 -24.34 7.65 -12.52
N CYS A 169 -23.42 6.71 -12.34
CA CYS A 169 -22.44 6.74 -11.23
C CYS A 169 -21.56 7.98 -11.30
N VAL A 170 -21.09 8.36 -12.49
CA VAL A 170 -20.28 9.57 -12.70
C VAL A 170 -21.03 10.82 -12.26
N VAL A 171 -22.28 10.98 -12.71
CA VAL A 171 -23.11 12.13 -12.32
C VAL A 171 -23.38 12.14 -10.81
N ARG A 172 -23.71 10.98 -10.22
CA ARG A 172 -23.97 10.89 -8.78
C ARG A 172 -22.73 11.19 -7.94
N GLN A 173 -21.58 10.69 -8.33
CA GLN A 173 -20.32 10.99 -7.66
C GLN A 173 -19.89 12.46 -7.83
N ALA A 174 -20.15 13.08 -8.97
CA ALA A 174 -19.92 14.52 -9.15
C ALA A 174 -20.83 15.36 -8.24
N GLU A 175 -22.08 14.92 -8.02
CA GLU A 175 -22.97 15.52 -7.04
C GLU A 175 -22.38 15.45 -5.63
N PHE A 176 -21.88 14.29 -5.22
CA PHE A 176 -21.24 14.12 -3.90
C PHE A 176 -19.97 14.96 -3.70
N LEU A 177 -19.32 15.47 -4.74
CA LEU A 177 -18.18 16.38 -4.60
C LEU A 177 -18.56 17.80 -4.12
N LYS A 178 -19.83 18.17 -4.18
CA LYS A 178 -20.27 19.52 -3.77
C LYS A 178 -20.03 19.75 -2.28
N PRO A 179 -19.66 20.98 -1.85
CA PRO A 179 -19.35 21.31 -0.45
C PRO A 179 -20.48 21.05 0.56
N SER A 180 -21.74 20.95 0.10
CA SER A 180 -22.91 20.65 0.92
C SER A 180 -22.94 19.21 1.44
N TYR A 181 -22.18 18.30 0.83
CA TYR A 181 -22.14 16.90 1.25
C TYR A 181 -21.11 16.63 2.36
N PRO A 182 -21.31 15.56 3.16
CA PRO A 182 -20.38 15.18 4.22
C PRO A 182 -18.96 14.95 3.70
N TYR A 183 -17.96 15.27 4.51
CA TYR A 183 -16.54 15.08 4.16
C TYR A 183 -16.24 13.68 3.61
N ARG A 184 -16.74 12.62 4.28
CA ARG A 184 -16.46 11.24 3.86
C ARG A 184 -17.11 10.89 2.51
N ALA A 185 -18.27 11.44 2.20
CA ALA A 185 -18.90 11.28 0.88
C ALA A 185 -18.08 11.99 -0.21
N ARG A 186 -17.67 13.25 0.03
CA ARG A 186 -16.82 14.00 -0.89
C ARG A 186 -15.47 13.29 -1.13
N LEU A 187 -14.85 12.75 -0.07
CA LEU A 187 -13.59 12.02 -0.17
C LEU A 187 -13.75 10.74 -1.01
N ALA A 188 -14.81 9.97 -0.78
CA ALA A 188 -15.11 8.78 -1.58
C ALA A 188 -15.33 9.12 -3.06
N ALA A 189 -16.05 10.20 -3.34
CA ALA A 189 -16.29 10.70 -4.68
C ALA A 189 -14.98 11.16 -5.36
N ALA A 190 -14.12 11.90 -4.66
CA ALA A 190 -12.82 12.31 -5.19
C ALA A 190 -11.94 11.09 -5.52
N HIS A 191 -11.93 10.07 -4.66
CA HIS A 191 -11.22 8.82 -4.92
C HIS A 191 -11.86 7.98 -6.02
N PHE A 192 -13.18 8.02 -6.22
CA PHE A 192 -13.82 7.42 -7.37
C PHE A 192 -13.25 8.00 -8.67
N PHE A 193 -13.24 9.32 -8.83
CA PHE A 193 -12.68 9.95 -10.01
C PHE A 193 -11.18 9.73 -10.17
N ASN A 194 -10.45 9.66 -9.07
CA ASN A 194 -9.03 9.35 -9.09
C ASN A 194 -8.75 7.94 -9.60
N ARG A 195 -9.49 6.91 -9.12
CA ARG A 195 -9.09 5.51 -9.31
C ARG A 195 -9.91 4.71 -10.30
N THR A 196 -11.15 5.08 -10.58
CA THR A 196 -11.98 4.38 -11.57
C THR A 196 -11.37 4.53 -12.97
N GLN A 197 -11.21 3.43 -13.66
CA GLN A 197 -10.76 3.45 -15.07
C GLN A 197 -11.97 3.50 -16.01
N LYS A 198 -11.73 3.95 -17.25
CA LYS A 198 -12.71 3.91 -18.34
C LYS A 198 -14.05 4.58 -18.03
N VAL A 199 -14.03 5.73 -17.36
CA VAL A 199 -15.20 6.58 -17.16
C VAL A 199 -15.02 7.92 -17.86
N GLU A 200 -16.07 8.33 -18.57
CA GLU A 200 -16.11 9.64 -19.22
C GLU A 200 -16.41 10.73 -18.18
N VAL A 201 -15.56 11.77 -18.15
CA VAL A 201 -15.66 12.83 -17.12
C VAL A 201 -15.88 14.24 -17.72
N ASP A 202 -15.98 14.37 -19.02
CA ASP A 202 -16.10 15.68 -19.69
C ASP A 202 -17.31 16.46 -19.23
N GLY A 203 -18.45 15.79 -19.03
CA GLY A 203 -19.69 16.42 -18.53
C GLY A 203 -19.60 16.93 -17.07
N VAL A 204 -18.61 16.48 -16.31
CA VAL A 204 -18.40 16.85 -14.90
C VAL A 204 -17.05 17.53 -14.65
N SER A 205 -16.33 17.88 -15.71
CA SER A 205 -14.97 18.43 -15.63
C SER A 205 -14.88 19.70 -14.77
N ASN A 206 -15.86 20.60 -14.83
CA ASN A 206 -15.88 21.81 -14.01
C ASN A 206 -15.97 21.52 -12.52
N VAL A 207 -16.76 20.51 -12.12
CA VAL A 207 -16.88 20.10 -10.70
C VAL A 207 -15.55 19.55 -10.19
N LEU A 208 -14.86 18.74 -11.01
CA LEU A 208 -13.54 18.18 -10.67
C LEU A 208 -12.49 19.28 -10.55
N ILE A 209 -12.45 20.24 -11.49
CA ILE A 209 -11.53 21.38 -11.45
C ILE A 209 -11.76 22.25 -10.21
N THR A 210 -13.02 22.56 -9.91
CA THR A 210 -13.38 23.34 -8.73
C THR A 210 -12.98 22.59 -7.45
N SER A 211 -13.31 21.31 -7.34
CA SER A 211 -12.92 20.50 -6.18
C SER A 211 -11.40 20.42 -6.00
N ALA A 212 -10.63 20.27 -7.09
CA ALA A 212 -9.16 20.22 -7.03
C ALA A 212 -8.53 21.53 -6.56
N LYS A 213 -9.16 22.67 -6.81
CA LYS A 213 -8.63 24.01 -6.49
C LYS A 213 -9.16 24.57 -5.18
N GLU A 214 -10.40 24.26 -4.82
CA GLU A 214 -11.18 25.08 -3.88
C GLU A 214 -11.77 24.29 -2.70
N ASP A 215 -11.78 22.95 -2.73
CA ASP A 215 -12.29 22.19 -1.58
C ASP A 215 -11.46 22.54 -0.32
N LYS A 216 -12.16 22.79 0.80
CA LYS A 216 -11.52 23.15 2.07
C LYS A 216 -10.56 22.05 2.57
N ASN A 217 -10.84 20.80 2.25
CA ASN A 217 -10.06 19.67 2.69
C ASN A 217 -8.96 19.31 1.68
N VAL A 218 -7.72 19.27 2.15
CA VAL A 218 -6.54 18.99 1.33
C VAL A 218 -6.60 17.62 0.64
N PHE A 219 -7.12 16.59 1.31
CA PHE A 219 -7.18 15.23 0.75
C PHE A 219 -8.18 15.12 -0.41
N ILE A 220 -9.25 15.91 -0.37
CA ILE A 220 -10.19 16.02 -1.49
C ILE A 220 -9.52 16.75 -2.63
N ARG A 221 -8.81 17.87 -2.39
CA ARG A 221 -8.04 18.56 -3.42
C ARG A 221 -6.99 17.63 -4.06
N MET A 222 -6.24 16.87 -3.25
CA MET A 222 -5.25 15.89 -3.73
C MET A 222 -5.86 14.84 -4.67
N ALA A 223 -6.96 14.21 -4.26
CA ALA A 223 -7.60 13.17 -5.06
C ALA A 223 -8.22 13.73 -6.34
N SER A 224 -8.88 14.90 -6.24
CA SER A 224 -9.48 15.60 -7.38
C SER A 224 -8.41 16.11 -8.36
N ALA A 225 -7.28 16.66 -7.85
CA ALA A 225 -6.16 17.07 -8.71
C ALA A 225 -5.64 15.90 -9.55
N ASN A 226 -5.49 14.71 -8.93
CA ASN A 226 -5.04 13.53 -9.66
C ASN A 226 -6.08 13.03 -10.69
N ALA A 227 -7.36 13.27 -10.46
CA ALA A 227 -8.42 12.93 -11.41
C ALA A 227 -8.40 13.80 -12.69
N LEU A 228 -7.77 14.98 -12.66
CA LEU A 228 -7.68 15.88 -13.82
C LEU A 228 -6.94 15.27 -15.02
N ARG A 229 -6.18 14.18 -14.83
CA ARG A 229 -5.56 13.43 -15.94
C ARG A 229 -6.57 12.84 -16.94
N LYS A 230 -7.83 12.73 -16.56
CA LYS A 230 -8.93 12.21 -17.40
C LYS A 230 -9.65 13.28 -18.20
N ILE A 231 -9.38 14.55 -17.94
CA ILE A 231 -9.99 15.69 -18.60
C ILE A 231 -9.16 16.03 -19.84
N ASP A 232 -9.83 16.51 -20.90
CA ASP A 232 -9.17 16.99 -22.10
C ASP A 232 -8.07 18.03 -21.78
N SER A 233 -6.94 17.94 -22.48
CA SER A 233 -5.73 18.74 -22.22
C SER A 233 -5.99 20.24 -22.30
N ALA A 234 -6.85 20.69 -23.21
CA ALA A 234 -7.16 22.12 -23.36
C ALA A 234 -7.87 22.68 -22.14
N LYS A 235 -8.69 21.85 -21.47
CA LYS A 235 -9.40 22.22 -20.23
C LYS A 235 -8.56 21.99 -18.97
N ALA A 236 -7.67 20.97 -18.95
CA ALA A 236 -6.95 20.54 -17.74
C ALA A 236 -5.68 21.35 -17.46
N ILE A 237 -4.85 21.67 -18.46
CA ILE A 237 -3.51 22.25 -18.28
C ILE A 237 -3.56 23.59 -17.53
N GLY A 238 -4.48 24.47 -17.90
CA GLY A 238 -4.61 25.80 -17.26
C GLY A 238 -4.89 25.72 -15.75
N PRO A 239 -5.92 24.97 -15.31
CA PRO A 239 -6.18 24.71 -13.91
C PRO A 239 -5.01 24.05 -13.15
N ILE A 240 -4.32 23.06 -13.76
CA ILE A 240 -3.17 22.38 -13.14
C ILE A 240 -2.03 23.37 -12.89
N LEU A 241 -1.70 24.22 -13.86
CA LEU A 241 -0.67 25.25 -13.70
C LEU A 241 -1.06 26.27 -12.63
N LYS A 242 -2.35 26.60 -12.47
CA LYS A 242 -2.82 27.45 -11.37
C LYS A 242 -2.67 26.77 -10.00
N ILE A 243 -2.90 25.46 -9.92
CA ILE A 243 -2.63 24.68 -8.70
C ILE A 243 -1.14 24.73 -8.38
N LEU A 244 -0.25 24.47 -9.33
CA LEU A 244 1.20 24.52 -9.11
C LEU A 244 1.67 25.90 -8.62
N ALA A 245 1.08 26.98 -9.10
CA ALA A 245 1.45 28.34 -8.74
C ALA A 245 0.93 28.80 -7.36
N ASN A 246 -0.25 28.33 -6.94
CA ASN A 246 -0.99 28.93 -5.81
C ASN A 246 -1.30 27.97 -4.65
N GLU A 247 -1.20 26.66 -4.84
CA GLU A 247 -1.51 25.68 -3.80
C GLU A 247 -0.39 25.65 -2.74
N LYS A 248 -0.78 25.80 -1.48
CA LYS A 248 0.17 25.83 -0.35
C LYS A 248 0.65 24.42 0.02
N ASP A 249 -0.24 23.43 -0.06
CA ASP A 249 0.10 22.06 0.32
C ASP A 249 0.86 21.37 -0.82
N TYR A 250 2.11 20.96 -0.52
CA TYR A 250 2.98 20.31 -1.49
C TYR A 250 2.38 19.01 -2.05
N ARG A 251 1.54 18.30 -1.29
CA ARG A 251 0.94 17.02 -1.68
C ARG A 251 -0.02 17.19 -2.87
N VAL A 252 -0.77 18.28 -2.88
CA VAL A 252 -1.62 18.64 -4.03
C VAL A 252 -0.75 19.01 -5.23
N ARG A 253 0.36 19.77 -5.02
CA ARG A 253 1.32 20.09 -6.09
C ARG A 253 1.99 18.85 -6.67
N VAL A 254 2.38 17.85 -5.83
CA VAL A 254 2.90 16.55 -6.30
C VAL A 254 1.91 15.87 -7.25
N ASN A 255 0.63 15.82 -6.89
CA ASN A 255 -0.39 15.21 -7.75
C ASN A 255 -0.61 16.03 -9.04
N ALA A 256 -0.60 17.36 -8.95
CA ALA A 256 -0.68 18.24 -10.11
C ALA A 256 0.48 18.03 -11.09
N VAL A 257 1.71 17.91 -10.59
CA VAL A 257 2.91 17.57 -11.38
C VAL A 257 2.75 16.22 -12.07
N ARG A 258 2.35 15.17 -11.35
CA ARG A 258 2.14 13.83 -11.92
C ARG A 258 1.11 13.85 -13.05
N VAL A 259 0.04 14.62 -12.88
CA VAL A 259 -0.98 14.78 -13.91
C VAL A 259 -0.44 15.56 -15.11
N LEU A 260 0.32 16.62 -14.86
CA LEU A 260 0.92 17.43 -15.93
C LEU A 260 1.83 16.60 -16.85
N GLY A 261 2.51 15.58 -16.30
CA GLY A 261 3.34 14.63 -17.06
C GLY A 261 2.60 13.79 -18.10
N ASN A 262 1.24 13.75 -18.07
CA ASN A 262 0.47 13.09 -19.13
C ASN A 262 0.31 13.94 -20.40
N PHE A 263 0.62 15.23 -20.33
CA PHE A 263 0.45 16.18 -21.43
C PHE A 263 1.80 16.54 -22.05
N THR A 264 1.83 16.69 -23.39
CA THR A 264 3.06 16.94 -24.15
C THR A 264 3.19 18.39 -24.65
N SER A 265 2.23 19.26 -24.32
CA SER A 265 2.28 20.66 -24.76
C SER A 265 3.47 21.41 -24.14
N ARG A 266 4.00 22.41 -24.84
CA ARG A 266 5.10 23.26 -24.34
C ARG A 266 4.78 23.91 -22.99
N ARG A 267 3.50 24.28 -22.77
CA ARG A 267 3.05 24.81 -21.47
C ARG A 267 3.18 23.79 -20.35
N ALA A 268 2.83 22.53 -20.60
CA ALA A 268 2.97 21.46 -19.62
C ALA A 268 4.44 21.18 -19.32
N LEU A 269 5.29 21.09 -20.34
CA LEU A 269 6.74 20.88 -20.19
C LEU A 269 7.39 22.01 -19.38
N ASN A 270 7.07 23.27 -19.66
CA ASN A 270 7.58 24.41 -18.89
C ASN A 270 7.14 24.33 -17.43
N GLY A 271 5.89 23.94 -17.17
CA GLY A 271 5.38 23.72 -15.81
C GLY A 271 6.15 22.64 -15.06
N LEU A 272 6.50 21.53 -15.72
CA LEU A 272 7.32 20.46 -15.14
C LEU A 272 8.75 20.91 -14.84
N ILE A 273 9.39 21.62 -15.78
CA ILE A 273 10.75 22.15 -15.59
C ILE A 273 10.80 23.11 -14.40
N ASN A 274 9.84 24.03 -14.30
CA ASN A 274 9.75 24.95 -13.17
C ASN A 274 9.55 24.20 -11.84
N SER A 275 8.80 23.09 -11.85
CA SER A 275 8.55 22.27 -10.66
C SER A 275 9.78 21.49 -10.16
N LEU A 276 10.87 21.35 -10.95
CA LEU A 276 12.12 20.75 -10.48
C LEU A 276 12.72 21.51 -9.31
N ASN A 277 12.49 22.82 -9.24
CA ASN A 277 13.01 23.72 -8.21
C ASN A 277 11.94 24.13 -7.18
N ASP A 278 10.86 23.33 -7.02
CA ASP A 278 9.87 23.59 -5.98
C ASP A 278 10.53 23.58 -4.60
N GLN A 279 10.04 24.43 -3.69
CA GLN A 279 10.52 24.50 -2.31
C GLN A 279 10.42 23.18 -1.53
N ASN A 280 9.57 22.25 -1.97
CA ASN A 280 9.43 20.90 -1.41
C ASN A 280 10.03 19.86 -2.37
N GLU A 281 11.04 19.13 -1.88
CA GLU A 281 11.76 18.13 -2.68
C GLU A 281 10.87 17.07 -3.32
N SER A 282 9.77 16.67 -2.66
CA SER A 282 8.84 15.67 -3.21
C SER A 282 8.17 16.15 -4.50
N VAL A 283 7.98 17.45 -4.68
CA VAL A 283 7.44 18.03 -5.92
C VAL A 283 8.51 17.97 -7.03
N GLY A 284 9.75 18.34 -6.72
CA GLY A 284 10.88 18.25 -7.67
C GLY A 284 11.16 16.80 -8.09
N ILE A 285 11.13 15.87 -7.13
CA ILE A 285 11.27 14.43 -7.42
C ILE A 285 10.14 13.98 -8.36
N ALA A 286 8.89 14.30 -8.06
CA ALA A 286 7.76 13.93 -8.92
C ALA A 286 7.87 14.55 -10.33
N ALA A 287 8.39 15.78 -10.44
CA ALA A 287 8.63 16.42 -11.73
C ALA A 287 9.69 15.67 -12.55
N SER A 288 10.81 15.30 -11.92
CA SER A 288 11.88 14.55 -12.57
C SER A 288 11.44 13.14 -13.01
N GLU A 289 10.51 12.50 -12.27
CA GLU A 289 9.97 11.18 -12.59
C GLU A 289 9.07 11.18 -13.85
N VAL A 290 8.38 12.29 -14.13
CA VAL A 290 7.40 12.36 -15.24
C VAL A 290 7.87 13.13 -16.46
N LEU A 291 9.02 13.79 -16.39
CA LEU A 291 9.61 14.47 -17.55
C LEU A 291 9.96 13.47 -18.64
N LYS A 292 9.52 13.78 -19.87
CA LYS A 292 9.79 12.96 -21.05
C LYS A 292 10.95 13.54 -21.85
N PRO A 293 11.79 12.69 -22.45
CA PRO A 293 12.92 13.14 -23.24
C PRO A 293 12.44 13.81 -24.54
N SER A 294 13.15 14.87 -24.96
CA SER A 294 13.01 15.48 -26.29
C SER A 294 14.32 16.15 -26.68
N ALA A 295 14.52 16.36 -28.00
CA ALA A 295 15.71 17.02 -28.51
C ALA A 295 15.89 18.44 -27.94
N GLU A 296 14.80 19.19 -27.83
CA GLU A 296 14.80 20.56 -27.31
C GLU A 296 15.19 20.66 -25.83
N LEU A 297 14.93 19.59 -25.04
CA LEU A 297 15.14 19.61 -23.59
C LEU A 297 16.44 18.94 -23.16
N LYS A 298 17.11 18.20 -24.03
CA LYS A 298 18.29 17.38 -23.67
C LYS A 298 19.32 18.16 -22.86
N ASP A 299 19.81 19.27 -23.40
CA ASP A 299 20.89 20.04 -22.78
C ASP A 299 20.44 20.71 -21.48
N LEU A 300 19.20 21.20 -21.45
CA LEU A 300 18.60 21.78 -20.24
C LEU A 300 18.43 20.73 -19.15
N LEU A 301 17.97 19.52 -19.47
CA LEU A 301 17.81 18.43 -18.50
C LEU A 301 19.17 17.95 -18.00
N LEU A 302 20.18 17.87 -18.86
CA LEU A 302 21.53 17.50 -18.46
C LEU A 302 22.15 18.55 -17.51
N LEU A 303 21.96 19.84 -17.82
CA LEU A 303 22.38 20.93 -16.94
C LEU A 303 21.70 20.82 -15.56
N ASN A 304 20.40 20.60 -15.53
CA ASN A 304 19.64 20.43 -14.28
C ASN A 304 20.08 19.14 -13.52
N ALA A 305 20.38 18.04 -14.22
CA ALA A 305 20.88 16.82 -13.61
C ALA A 305 22.20 17.05 -12.87
N ARG A 306 23.16 17.72 -13.53
CA ARG A 306 24.48 18.05 -12.95
C ARG A 306 24.38 19.04 -11.77
N ALA A 307 23.41 19.96 -11.81
CA ALA A 307 23.15 20.94 -10.75
C ALA A 307 22.32 20.41 -9.57
N ALA A 308 21.63 19.28 -9.74
CA ALA A 308 20.68 18.76 -8.76
C ALA A 308 21.38 18.32 -7.46
N LYS A 309 20.96 18.89 -6.32
CA LYS A 309 21.45 18.48 -4.98
C LYS A 309 20.82 17.18 -4.51
N ASN A 310 19.57 16.93 -4.90
CA ASN A 310 18.86 15.70 -4.56
C ASN A 310 19.21 14.61 -5.58
N TRP A 311 19.80 13.51 -5.11
CA TRP A 311 20.27 12.42 -5.95
C TRP A 311 19.14 11.71 -6.72
N ARG A 312 17.88 11.72 -6.23
CA ARG A 312 16.74 11.15 -6.96
C ARG A 312 16.42 12.00 -8.19
N ILE A 313 16.35 13.32 -8.02
CA ILE A 313 16.16 14.26 -9.15
C ILE A 313 17.30 14.07 -10.15
N GLN A 314 18.55 14.04 -9.68
CA GLN A 314 19.74 13.82 -10.51
C GLN A 314 19.61 12.54 -11.35
N SER A 315 19.37 11.40 -10.69
CA SER A 315 19.28 10.08 -11.36
C SER A 315 18.14 10.04 -12.37
N ASN A 316 16.96 10.59 -12.04
CA ASN A 316 15.81 10.61 -12.93
C ASN A 316 16.08 11.44 -14.20
N LEU A 317 16.70 12.62 -14.05
CA LEU A 317 17.03 13.48 -15.18
C LEU A 317 18.12 12.85 -16.07
N TYR A 318 19.16 12.27 -15.50
CA TYR A 318 20.16 11.50 -16.24
C TYR A 318 19.52 10.35 -17.01
N LYS A 319 18.60 9.60 -16.40
CA LYS A 319 17.87 8.52 -17.06
C LYS A 319 17.08 9.03 -18.26
N THR A 320 16.39 10.16 -18.11
CA THR A 320 15.62 10.79 -19.18
C THR A 320 16.50 11.20 -20.35
N VAL A 321 17.66 11.80 -20.08
CA VAL A 321 18.61 12.19 -21.12
C VAL A 321 19.23 10.98 -21.80
N LEU A 322 19.69 9.98 -21.03
CA LEU A 322 20.31 8.76 -21.55
C LEU A 322 19.35 7.95 -22.42
N ALA A 323 18.08 7.85 -22.04
CA ALA A 323 17.04 7.16 -22.82
C ALA A 323 16.78 7.82 -24.17
N PHE A 324 17.00 9.12 -24.27
CA PHE A 324 16.81 9.89 -25.51
C PHE A 324 18.08 9.90 -26.39
N SER A 325 19.23 10.09 -25.80
CA SER A 325 20.51 10.27 -26.49
C SER A 325 21.61 9.50 -25.74
N PRO A 326 21.67 8.17 -25.90
CA PRO A 326 22.75 7.37 -25.33
C PRO A 326 24.11 7.86 -25.83
N SER A 327 25.07 8.01 -24.92
CA SER A 327 26.45 8.32 -25.26
C SER A 327 27.39 7.67 -24.25
N GLU A 328 28.54 7.20 -24.72
CA GLU A 328 29.56 6.56 -23.88
C GLU A 328 30.10 7.53 -22.81
N GLU A 329 30.21 8.81 -23.14
CA GLU A 329 30.65 9.85 -22.21
C GLU A 329 29.66 9.98 -21.03
N LEU A 330 28.35 10.05 -21.31
CA LEU A 330 27.32 10.18 -20.29
C LEU A 330 27.24 8.91 -19.43
N GLU A 331 27.37 7.73 -20.04
CA GLU A 331 27.40 6.46 -19.32
C GLU A 331 28.60 6.38 -18.35
N LYS A 332 29.79 6.80 -18.80
CA LYS A 332 30.97 6.89 -17.94
C LYS A 332 30.80 7.89 -16.80
N GLU A 333 30.19 9.06 -17.05
CA GLU A 333 29.86 10.03 -16.00
C GLU A 333 28.96 9.39 -14.92
N ILE A 334 27.90 8.66 -15.32
CA ILE A 334 26.98 8.00 -14.40
C ILE A 334 27.68 6.86 -13.63
N GLN A 335 28.55 6.08 -14.29
CA GLN A 335 29.36 5.03 -13.65
C GLN A 335 30.35 5.60 -12.63
N GLN A 336 30.92 6.77 -12.89
CA GLN A 336 31.78 7.48 -11.93
C GLN A 336 30.98 7.94 -10.70
N LEU A 337 29.77 8.49 -10.89
CA LEU A 337 28.87 8.82 -9.79
C LEU A 337 28.48 7.59 -8.95
N TYR A 338 28.22 6.45 -9.60
CA TYR A 338 27.98 5.17 -8.93
C TYR A 338 29.17 4.75 -8.05
N THR A 339 30.37 4.81 -8.60
CA THR A 339 31.60 4.41 -7.90
C THR A 339 31.90 5.33 -6.72
N ALA A 340 31.67 6.64 -6.87
CA ALA A 340 31.91 7.65 -5.83
C ALA A 340 30.90 7.60 -4.69
N SER A 341 29.67 7.12 -4.93
CA SER A 341 28.61 7.10 -3.92
C SER A 341 28.90 6.08 -2.81
N GLN A 342 28.60 6.46 -1.56
CA GLN A 342 28.60 5.56 -0.39
C GLN A 342 27.17 5.14 0.01
N ASN A 343 26.14 5.61 -0.70
CA ASN A 343 24.74 5.32 -0.42
C ASN A 343 24.21 4.26 -1.39
N ASP A 344 23.85 3.08 -0.88
CA ASP A 344 23.37 1.95 -1.69
C ASP A 344 22.09 2.28 -2.46
N TYR A 345 21.20 3.11 -1.92
CA TYR A 345 19.98 3.52 -2.62
C TYR A 345 20.27 4.51 -3.76
N GLN A 346 21.26 5.38 -3.60
CA GLN A 346 21.75 6.20 -4.70
C GLN A 346 22.42 5.35 -5.78
N LYS A 347 23.25 4.38 -5.40
CA LYS A 347 23.83 3.39 -6.33
C LYS A 347 22.75 2.65 -7.09
N ALA A 348 21.71 2.19 -6.40
CA ALA A 348 20.55 1.53 -7.00
C ALA A 348 19.83 2.43 -8.03
N ALA A 349 19.65 3.70 -7.73
CA ALA A 349 19.06 4.67 -8.65
C ALA A 349 19.95 4.92 -9.89
N LEU A 350 21.25 4.95 -9.72
CA LEU A 350 22.21 5.12 -10.82
C LEU A 350 22.25 3.87 -11.71
N LEU A 351 22.12 2.65 -11.16
CA LEU A 351 21.94 1.43 -11.95
C LEU A 351 20.64 1.49 -12.76
N ASN A 352 19.54 1.91 -12.13
CA ASN A 352 18.29 2.14 -12.84
C ASN A 352 18.42 3.23 -13.93
N THR A 353 19.28 4.22 -13.74
CA THR A 353 19.62 5.22 -14.77
C THR A 353 20.31 4.55 -15.96
N LEU A 354 21.36 3.75 -15.72
CA LEU A 354 22.10 3.02 -16.74
C LEU A 354 21.23 2.03 -17.52
N SER A 355 20.11 1.57 -16.94
CA SER A 355 19.16 0.69 -17.64
C SER A 355 18.53 1.32 -18.90
N ALA A 356 18.66 2.62 -19.09
CA ALA A 356 18.18 3.32 -20.28
C ALA A 356 19.04 3.05 -21.54
N SER A 357 20.24 2.49 -21.39
CA SER A 357 21.15 2.15 -22.49
C SER A 357 21.69 0.73 -22.33
N VAL A 358 21.53 -0.08 -23.38
CA VAL A 358 22.07 -1.46 -23.42
C VAL A 358 23.60 -1.50 -23.44
N ASN A 359 24.28 -0.44 -23.85
CA ASN A 359 25.75 -0.36 -23.80
C ASN A 359 26.31 -0.51 -22.38
N SER A 360 25.51 -0.17 -21.36
CA SER A 360 25.87 -0.35 -19.96
C SER A 360 25.66 -1.79 -19.44
N PHE A 361 25.27 -2.74 -20.31
CA PHE A 361 24.98 -4.14 -19.94
C PHE A 361 26.10 -4.77 -19.10
N LYS A 362 27.33 -4.72 -19.59
CA LYS A 362 28.49 -5.34 -18.89
C LYS A 362 28.76 -4.74 -17.51
N PHE A 363 28.59 -3.44 -17.36
CA PHE A 363 28.74 -2.79 -16.05
C PHE A 363 27.66 -3.28 -15.07
N VAL A 364 26.42 -3.37 -15.51
CA VAL A 364 25.30 -3.82 -14.68
C VAL A 364 25.38 -5.31 -14.37
N GLU A 365 25.76 -6.15 -15.34
CA GLU A 365 26.00 -7.59 -15.17
C GLU A 365 27.10 -7.83 -14.11
N ASN A 366 28.27 -7.19 -14.25
CA ASN A 366 29.37 -7.32 -13.29
C ASN A 366 28.94 -6.87 -11.89
N THR A 367 28.14 -5.81 -11.79
CA THR A 367 27.59 -5.34 -10.52
C THR A 367 26.63 -6.35 -9.91
N LEU A 368 25.74 -6.94 -10.69
CA LEU A 368 24.79 -7.98 -10.25
C LEU A 368 25.52 -9.18 -9.68
N LEU A 369 26.54 -9.67 -10.40
CA LEU A 369 27.26 -10.90 -10.04
C LEU A 369 28.27 -10.70 -8.92
N GLY A 370 28.85 -9.48 -8.78
CA GLY A 370 29.93 -9.17 -7.85
C GLY A 370 29.53 -8.46 -6.57
N SER A 371 28.34 -7.84 -6.49
CA SER A 371 27.94 -7.10 -5.29
C SER A 371 27.55 -8.00 -4.12
N GLY A 372 27.91 -7.62 -2.89
CA GLY A 372 27.41 -8.23 -1.65
C GLY A 372 26.13 -7.59 -1.10
N ALA A 373 25.80 -6.36 -1.52
CA ALA A 373 24.65 -5.62 -1.00
C ALA A 373 23.35 -6.00 -1.71
N PHE A 374 22.33 -6.42 -0.96
CA PHE A 374 21.04 -6.87 -1.50
C PHE A 374 20.34 -5.81 -2.35
N VAL A 375 20.32 -4.57 -1.86
CA VAL A 375 19.70 -3.43 -2.58
C VAL A 375 20.35 -3.23 -3.95
N ILE A 376 21.66 -3.36 -4.03
CA ILE A 376 22.41 -3.23 -5.29
C ILE A 376 22.14 -4.42 -6.22
N LYS A 377 22.15 -5.67 -5.70
CA LYS A 377 21.86 -6.86 -6.49
C LYS A 377 20.46 -6.82 -7.10
N SER A 378 19.44 -6.56 -6.28
CA SER A 378 18.05 -6.48 -6.74
C SER A 378 17.88 -5.36 -7.77
N SER A 379 18.51 -4.19 -7.55
CA SER A 379 18.46 -3.08 -8.51
C SER A 379 19.21 -3.38 -9.81
N ALA A 380 20.33 -4.08 -9.76
CA ALA A 380 21.06 -4.52 -10.95
C ALA A 380 20.23 -5.53 -11.77
N ALA A 381 19.57 -6.50 -11.11
CA ALA A 381 18.66 -7.44 -11.77
C ALA A 381 17.48 -6.73 -12.43
N GLN A 382 16.86 -5.76 -11.72
CA GLN A 382 15.80 -4.90 -12.29
C GLN A 382 16.29 -4.10 -13.49
N SER A 383 17.52 -3.58 -13.42
CA SER A 383 18.13 -2.80 -14.50
C SER A 383 18.39 -3.64 -15.73
N LEU A 384 18.90 -4.87 -15.59
CA LEU A 384 19.02 -5.81 -16.72
C LEU A 384 17.66 -6.15 -17.32
N SER A 385 16.65 -6.41 -16.48
CA SER A 385 15.27 -6.66 -16.96
C SER A 385 14.71 -5.46 -17.73
N ALA A 386 14.97 -4.25 -17.27
CA ALA A 386 14.56 -3.02 -17.96
C ALA A 386 15.31 -2.79 -19.29
N MET A 387 16.62 -3.07 -19.34
CA MET A 387 17.40 -3.03 -20.58
C MET A 387 16.85 -4.01 -21.62
N ASN A 388 16.55 -5.24 -21.20
CA ASN A 388 16.05 -6.31 -22.05
C ASN A 388 14.67 -5.97 -22.67
N GLN A 389 13.89 -5.10 -22.04
CA GLN A 389 12.60 -4.60 -22.51
C GLN A 389 12.70 -3.20 -23.14
N GLY A 390 13.87 -2.60 -23.10
CA GLY A 390 14.13 -1.23 -23.55
C GLY A 390 14.24 -1.09 -25.07
N LYS A 391 14.07 0.15 -25.55
CA LYS A 391 14.17 0.46 -26.98
C LYS A 391 15.58 0.24 -27.57
N SER A 392 16.61 0.24 -26.73
CA SER A 392 18.00 0.02 -27.11
C SER A 392 18.37 -1.47 -27.19
N TYR A 393 17.49 -2.37 -26.72
CA TYR A 393 17.73 -3.80 -26.77
C TYR A 393 17.88 -4.31 -28.20
N LEU A 394 18.89 -5.16 -28.40
CA LEU A 394 19.14 -5.84 -29.68
C LEU A 394 18.88 -7.35 -29.53
N PRO A 395 18.06 -7.96 -30.40
CA PRO A 395 17.77 -9.42 -30.34
C PRO A 395 19.01 -10.30 -30.37
N THR A 396 20.11 -9.83 -30.97
CA THR A 396 21.42 -10.52 -31.00
C THR A 396 22.03 -10.70 -29.60
N MET A 397 21.62 -9.90 -28.61
CA MET A 397 22.08 -9.98 -27.23
C MET A 397 21.30 -10.98 -26.35
N GLN A 398 20.27 -11.65 -26.90
CA GLN A 398 19.44 -12.57 -26.11
C GLN A 398 20.28 -13.66 -25.40
N GLY A 399 21.35 -14.16 -26.05
CA GLY A 399 22.27 -15.12 -25.46
C GLY A 399 23.03 -14.57 -24.24
N GLU A 400 23.49 -13.31 -24.32
CA GLU A 400 24.20 -12.65 -23.22
C GLU A 400 23.27 -12.43 -22.02
N PHE A 401 22.04 -11.91 -22.26
CA PHE A 401 21.03 -11.76 -21.21
C PHE A 401 20.67 -13.11 -20.57
N THR A 402 20.50 -14.18 -21.39
CA THR A 402 20.23 -15.53 -20.87
C THR A 402 21.34 -16.00 -19.95
N SER A 403 22.61 -15.81 -20.36
CA SER A 403 23.78 -16.21 -19.57
C SER A 403 23.84 -15.43 -18.25
N ALA A 404 23.63 -14.12 -18.29
CA ALA A 404 23.60 -13.27 -17.10
C ALA A 404 22.47 -13.67 -16.13
N TYR A 405 21.25 -13.91 -16.65
CA TYR A 405 20.11 -14.33 -15.83
C TYR A 405 20.34 -15.71 -15.20
N LYS A 406 20.86 -16.67 -15.96
CA LYS A 406 21.21 -18.01 -15.44
C LYS A 406 22.27 -17.91 -14.34
N ALA A 407 23.34 -17.16 -14.56
CA ALA A 407 24.39 -16.96 -13.56
C ALA A 407 23.86 -16.29 -12.28
N ALA A 408 23.02 -15.27 -12.43
CA ALA A 408 22.45 -14.53 -11.31
C ALA A 408 21.48 -15.38 -10.47
N ILE A 409 20.56 -16.08 -11.11
CA ILE A 409 19.55 -16.91 -10.42
C ILE A 409 20.18 -18.08 -9.66
N LEU A 410 21.26 -18.64 -10.20
CA LEU A 410 22.02 -19.71 -9.57
C LEU A 410 22.81 -19.27 -8.33
N GLN A 411 23.01 -17.97 -8.10
CA GLN A 411 23.55 -17.48 -6.82
C GLN A 411 22.58 -17.66 -5.65
N GLY A 412 21.27 -17.83 -5.90
CA GLY A 412 20.27 -18.16 -4.89
C GLY A 412 19.74 -16.96 -4.10
N ASP A 413 19.95 -15.74 -4.55
CA ASP A 413 19.38 -14.54 -3.91
C ASP A 413 17.88 -14.43 -4.22
N PRO A 414 16.97 -14.43 -3.20
CA PRO A 414 15.53 -14.41 -3.42
C PRO A 414 15.06 -13.22 -4.26
N GLY A 415 15.56 -12.00 -3.99
CA GLY A 415 15.18 -10.81 -4.75
C GLY A 415 15.55 -10.92 -6.22
N VAL A 416 16.77 -11.41 -6.51
CA VAL A 416 17.24 -11.64 -7.88
C VAL A 416 16.42 -12.73 -8.56
N ILE A 417 16.13 -13.84 -7.85
CA ILE A 417 15.32 -14.94 -8.39
C ILE A 417 13.93 -14.44 -8.83
N GLY A 418 13.22 -13.73 -7.96
CA GLY A 418 11.88 -13.23 -8.26
C GLY A 418 11.86 -12.26 -9.46
N ILE A 419 12.85 -11.35 -9.53
CA ILE A 419 12.98 -10.38 -10.63
C ILE A 419 13.29 -11.07 -11.96
N VAL A 420 14.28 -11.96 -11.98
CA VAL A 420 14.68 -12.68 -13.19
C VAL A 420 13.59 -13.64 -13.65
N ALA A 421 12.91 -14.35 -12.73
CA ALA A 421 11.77 -15.20 -13.04
C ALA A 421 10.66 -14.43 -13.78
N SER A 422 10.34 -13.24 -13.28
CA SER A 422 9.35 -12.36 -13.92
C SER A 422 9.77 -11.89 -15.32
N ALA A 423 11.06 -11.61 -15.53
CA ALA A 423 11.61 -11.25 -16.83
C ALA A 423 11.53 -12.41 -17.82
N LEU A 424 11.90 -13.62 -17.39
CA LEU A 424 11.88 -14.84 -18.23
C LEU A 424 10.45 -15.28 -18.60
N LYS A 425 9.45 -14.98 -17.75
CA LYS A 425 8.02 -15.25 -18.02
C LYS A 425 7.43 -14.35 -19.10
N ASN A 426 8.04 -13.20 -19.40
CA ASN A 426 7.50 -12.24 -20.35
C ASN A 426 7.48 -12.79 -21.79
N PRO A 427 6.29 -13.06 -22.39
CA PRO A 427 6.22 -13.69 -23.71
C PRO A 427 6.85 -12.84 -24.82
N SER A 428 6.86 -11.50 -24.67
CA SER A 428 7.42 -10.59 -25.69
C SER A 428 8.94 -10.72 -25.86
N LEU A 429 9.62 -11.36 -24.89
CA LEU A 429 11.08 -11.57 -24.92
C LEU A 429 11.50 -12.92 -25.52
N GLY A 430 10.56 -13.83 -25.81
CA GLY A 430 10.82 -15.09 -26.53
C GLY A 430 11.72 -16.09 -25.79
N TYR A 431 11.88 -15.99 -24.48
CA TYR A 431 12.77 -16.88 -23.73
C TYR A 431 12.32 -18.33 -23.75
N LYS A 432 11.02 -18.60 -23.79
CA LYS A 432 10.47 -19.97 -23.85
C LYS A 432 10.95 -20.73 -25.09
N GLU A 433 11.03 -20.05 -26.21
CA GLU A 433 11.50 -20.60 -27.49
C GLU A 433 13.02 -20.68 -27.54
N PHE A 434 13.72 -19.76 -26.88
CA PHE A 434 15.18 -19.67 -26.88
C PHE A 434 15.85 -20.63 -25.90
N ILE A 435 15.36 -20.73 -24.64
CA ILE A 435 15.93 -21.57 -23.59
C ILE A 435 15.31 -22.97 -23.66
N LYS A 436 16.08 -23.95 -24.11
CA LYS A 436 15.63 -25.35 -24.20
C LYS A 436 15.84 -26.11 -22.90
N ASP A 437 16.94 -25.84 -22.18
CA ASP A 437 17.23 -26.40 -20.88
C ASP A 437 17.02 -25.35 -19.79
N PHE A 438 15.96 -25.51 -19.00
CA PHE A 438 15.59 -24.66 -17.89
C PHE A 438 15.73 -25.33 -16.50
N THR A 439 16.57 -26.36 -16.40
CA THR A 439 16.86 -27.07 -15.13
C THR A 439 17.35 -26.09 -14.04
N PHE A 440 18.11 -25.07 -14.42
CA PHE A 440 18.59 -24.01 -13.50
C PHE A 440 17.46 -23.29 -12.73
N LEU A 441 16.24 -23.22 -13.26
CA LEU A 441 15.07 -22.68 -12.55
C LEU A 441 14.66 -23.63 -11.40
N LYS A 442 14.70 -24.94 -11.64
CA LYS A 442 14.40 -25.95 -10.62
C LYS A 442 15.50 -26.03 -9.54
N GLU A 443 16.74 -25.81 -9.93
CA GLU A 443 17.87 -25.69 -8.98
C GLU A 443 17.73 -24.44 -8.11
N ALA A 444 17.31 -23.29 -8.69
CA ALA A 444 17.03 -22.07 -7.95
C ALA A 444 15.86 -22.25 -6.96
N LYS A 445 14.80 -22.97 -7.37
CA LYS A 445 13.64 -23.29 -6.52
C LYS A 445 14.07 -24.04 -5.25
N ALA A 446 15.00 -24.96 -5.34
CA ALA A 446 15.50 -25.73 -4.20
C ALA A 446 16.22 -24.86 -3.13
N LYS A 447 16.56 -23.62 -3.44
CA LYS A 447 17.21 -22.67 -2.52
C LYS A 447 16.22 -21.78 -1.78
N LEU A 448 14.95 -21.79 -2.15
CA LEU A 448 13.89 -20.96 -1.57
C LEU A 448 13.02 -21.78 -0.60
N SER A 449 12.51 -21.12 0.42
CA SER A 449 11.61 -21.74 1.40
C SER A 449 10.44 -20.83 1.76
N LEU A 450 9.26 -21.44 2.01
CA LEU A 450 8.12 -20.74 2.60
C LEU A 450 8.25 -20.72 4.14
N PRO A 451 7.77 -19.66 4.77
CA PRO A 451 7.04 -18.51 4.23
C PRO A 451 7.93 -17.35 3.74
N LYS A 452 9.20 -17.27 4.15
CA LYS A 452 10.05 -16.07 3.96
C LYS A 452 10.28 -15.67 2.51
N ASP A 453 10.32 -16.63 1.58
CA ASP A 453 10.68 -16.37 0.18
C ASP A 453 9.46 -16.40 -0.77
N ILE A 454 8.24 -16.20 -0.26
CA ILE A 454 7.00 -16.29 -1.07
C ILE A 454 7.02 -15.34 -2.27
N GLU A 455 7.57 -14.13 -2.11
CA GLU A 455 7.65 -13.12 -3.18
C GLU A 455 8.60 -13.52 -4.32
N ALA A 456 9.55 -14.41 -4.04
CA ALA A 456 10.46 -14.96 -5.04
C ALA A 456 9.95 -16.30 -5.61
N LEU A 457 9.38 -17.13 -4.74
CA LEU A 457 8.95 -18.48 -5.11
C LEU A 457 7.73 -18.46 -6.03
N GLN A 458 6.75 -17.56 -5.80
CA GLN A 458 5.56 -17.45 -6.65
C GLN A 458 5.92 -17.13 -8.12
N PRO A 459 6.71 -16.08 -8.45
CA PRO A 459 7.14 -15.84 -9.83
C PRO A 459 7.98 -16.98 -10.43
N LEU A 460 8.76 -17.66 -9.59
CA LEU A 460 9.59 -18.78 -10.04
C LEU A 460 8.74 -20.00 -10.42
N GLU A 461 7.71 -20.34 -9.64
CA GLU A 461 6.75 -21.39 -9.99
C GLU A 461 5.98 -21.05 -11.28
N GLU A 462 5.58 -19.80 -11.42
CA GLU A 462 4.88 -19.33 -12.60
C GLU A 462 5.73 -19.44 -13.87
N VAL A 463 7.01 -19.06 -13.82
CA VAL A 463 7.89 -19.20 -14.99
C VAL A 463 8.21 -20.64 -15.30
N ILE A 464 8.38 -21.52 -14.30
CA ILE A 464 8.56 -22.96 -14.51
C ILE A 464 7.34 -23.55 -15.22
N ALA A 465 6.12 -23.25 -14.74
CA ALA A 465 4.89 -23.71 -15.38
C ALA A 465 4.75 -23.18 -16.82
N TYR A 466 5.11 -21.91 -17.05
CA TYR A 466 5.12 -21.29 -18.38
C TYR A 466 6.06 -22.05 -19.35
N PHE A 467 7.29 -22.39 -18.93
CA PHE A 467 8.24 -23.16 -19.74
C PHE A 467 7.76 -24.60 -19.98
N GLU A 468 7.12 -25.23 -19.00
CA GLU A 468 6.55 -26.56 -19.12
C GLU A 468 5.25 -26.58 -19.97
N GLY A 469 4.72 -25.44 -20.36
CA GLY A 469 3.45 -25.33 -21.12
C GLY A 469 2.21 -25.66 -20.29
N LYS A 470 2.30 -25.55 -18.97
CA LYS A 470 1.21 -25.76 -18.01
C LYS A 470 0.42 -24.48 -17.77
N SER A 471 -0.78 -24.61 -17.22
CA SER A 471 -1.55 -23.48 -16.71
C SER A 471 -0.81 -22.79 -15.55
N GLU A 472 -1.09 -21.51 -15.34
CA GLU A 472 -0.52 -20.76 -14.24
C GLU A 472 -0.88 -21.43 -12.89
N PRO A 473 0.10 -21.64 -11.99
CA PRO A 473 -0.14 -22.27 -10.71
C PRO A 473 -1.03 -21.36 -9.83
N ALA A 474 -1.78 -21.99 -8.94
CA ALA A 474 -2.51 -21.25 -7.92
C ALA A 474 -1.55 -20.44 -7.03
N ALA A 475 -2.04 -19.35 -6.48
CA ALA A 475 -1.28 -18.55 -5.52
C ALA A 475 -0.81 -19.42 -4.35
N LEU A 476 0.48 -19.30 -4.02
CA LEU A 476 1.07 -20.02 -2.90
C LEU A 476 0.43 -19.57 -1.58
N LYS A 477 0.27 -20.50 -0.67
CA LYS A 477 -0.22 -20.24 0.68
C LYS A 477 0.86 -20.55 1.70
N ASN A 478 1.10 -19.61 2.61
CA ASN A 478 1.99 -19.85 3.73
C ASN A 478 1.36 -20.83 4.74
N THR A 479 2.19 -21.69 5.29
CA THR A 479 1.80 -22.51 6.44
C THR A 479 1.62 -21.63 7.66
N PHE A 480 0.65 -21.98 8.52
CA PHE A 480 0.46 -21.32 9.80
C PHE A 480 1.54 -21.79 10.78
N ASN A 481 2.54 -20.96 11.02
CA ASN A 481 3.70 -21.30 11.87
C ASN A 481 4.02 -20.24 12.94
N HIS A 482 3.18 -19.20 13.06
CA HIS A 482 3.38 -18.13 14.03
C HIS A 482 2.03 -17.74 14.67
N PRO A 483 1.52 -18.55 15.62
CA PRO A 483 0.29 -18.25 16.36
C PRO A 483 0.47 -17.02 17.24
N ILE A 484 -0.65 -16.34 17.56
CA ILE A 484 -0.66 -15.17 18.43
C ILE A 484 -0.12 -15.53 19.81
N ASN A 485 0.84 -14.74 20.31
CA ASN A 485 1.34 -14.84 21.66
C ASN A 485 0.36 -14.22 22.66
N TRP A 486 -0.66 -15.00 23.06
CA TRP A 486 -1.70 -14.56 23.99
C TRP A 486 -1.17 -14.19 25.37
N ALA A 487 -0.09 -14.84 25.83
CA ALA A 487 0.53 -14.52 27.12
C ALA A 487 1.11 -13.11 27.10
N LEU A 488 1.82 -12.74 26.03
CA LEU A 488 2.32 -11.37 25.82
C LEU A 488 1.16 -10.39 25.66
N LEU A 489 0.21 -10.70 24.76
CA LEU A 489 -0.85 -9.77 24.39
C LEU A 489 -1.70 -9.33 25.58
N LYS A 490 -2.03 -10.23 26.52
CA LYS A 490 -2.79 -9.91 27.75
C LYS A 490 -2.09 -8.89 28.64
N THR A 491 -0.78 -8.75 28.55
CA THR A 491 0.01 -7.79 29.32
C THR A 491 0.08 -6.40 28.68
N ILE A 492 -0.35 -6.28 27.41
CA ILE A 492 -0.26 -5.04 26.65
C ILE A 492 -1.47 -4.17 26.96
N PRO A 493 -1.29 -2.94 27.49
CA PRO A 493 -2.40 -2.02 27.72
C PRO A 493 -3.07 -1.61 26.41
N ILE A 494 -4.38 -1.30 26.49
CA ILE A 494 -5.14 -0.85 25.30
C ILE A 494 -4.55 0.43 24.67
N ASP A 495 -3.90 1.27 25.46
CA ASP A 495 -3.31 2.55 25.07
C ASP A 495 -1.79 2.49 24.87
N GLN A 496 -1.23 1.29 24.66
CA GLN A 496 0.21 1.11 24.44
C GLN A 496 0.68 1.95 23.26
N SER A 497 1.70 2.76 23.51
CA SER A 497 2.37 3.58 22.50
C SER A 497 3.78 3.06 22.20
N VAL A 498 4.26 3.39 21.01
CA VAL A 498 5.60 3.03 20.50
C VAL A 498 6.24 4.25 19.85
N LYS A 499 7.51 4.50 20.16
CA LYS A 499 8.30 5.55 19.55
C LYS A 499 9.28 4.96 18.54
N ILE A 500 9.20 5.42 17.31
CA ILE A 500 10.18 5.15 16.25
C ILE A 500 11.15 6.32 16.19
N LYS A 501 12.43 6.09 16.45
CA LYS A 501 13.50 7.08 16.30
C LYS A 501 14.10 6.93 14.92
N THR A 502 14.12 8.00 14.13
CA THR A 502 14.68 8.01 12.78
C THR A 502 15.75 9.07 12.62
N VAL A 503 16.50 9.02 11.53
CA VAL A 503 17.46 10.08 11.16
C VAL A 503 16.80 11.44 10.87
N LYS A 504 15.47 11.49 10.74
CA LYS A 504 14.66 12.70 10.48
C LYS A 504 13.90 13.21 11.72
N GLY A 505 13.90 12.45 12.81
CA GLY A 505 13.17 12.75 14.04
C GLY A 505 12.36 11.57 14.54
N ASP A 506 11.52 11.82 15.54
CA ASP A 506 10.75 10.80 16.22
C ASP A 506 9.31 10.72 15.67
N ILE A 507 8.78 9.50 15.59
CA ILE A 507 7.37 9.21 15.25
C ILE A 507 6.76 8.45 16.42
N LEU A 508 5.68 8.97 16.99
CA LEU A 508 4.93 8.31 18.06
C LEU A 508 3.71 7.60 17.50
N LEU A 509 3.63 6.29 17.70
CA LEU A 509 2.51 5.45 17.30
C LEU A 509 1.64 5.09 18.50
N GLN A 510 0.33 4.96 18.30
CA GLN A 510 -0.61 4.27 19.16
C GLN A 510 -0.92 2.92 18.55
N LEU A 511 -0.69 1.84 19.29
CA LEU A 511 -1.04 0.49 18.85
C LEU A 511 -2.55 0.25 18.97
N LEU A 512 -3.10 -0.52 18.05
CA LEU A 512 -4.51 -0.91 18.00
C LEU A 512 -4.67 -2.35 18.51
N VAL A 513 -4.37 -2.52 19.81
CA VAL A 513 -4.23 -3.82 20.48
C VAL A 513 -5.46 -4.72 20.29
N GLU A 514 -6.65 -4.13 20.35
CA GLU A 514 -7.91 -4.89 20.29
C GLU A 514 -8.40 -5.18 18.87
N GLU A 515 -7.83 -4.50 17.87
CA GLU A 515 -8.26 -4.62 16.49
C GLU A 515 -7.37 -5.52 15.65
N ALA A 516 -6.07 -5.56 15.99
CA ALA A 516 -5.07 -6.36 15.29
C ALA A 516 -4.12 -7.05 16.29
N PRO A 517 -4.66 -7.96 17.13
CA PRO A 517 -3.89 -8.57 18.22
C PRO A 517 -2.65 -9.33 17.77
N GLY A 518 -2.74 -10.08 16.67
CA GLY A 518 -1.61 -10.83 16.10
C GLY A 518 -0.52 -9.90 15.57
N SER A 519 -0.90 -8.88 14.82
CA SER A 519 0.04 -7.90 14.28
C SER A 519 0.71 -7.07 15.37
N VAL A 520 -0.04 -6.69 16.44
CA VAL A 520 0.51 -5.96 17.58
C VAL A 520 1.47 -6.83 18.39
N ALA A 521 1.11 -8.08 18.69
CA ALA A 521 1.97 -9.01 19.41
C ALA A 521 3.28 -9.24 18.66
N ASN A 522 3.20 -9.56 17.36
CA ASN A 522 4.35 -9.74 16.49
C ASN A 522 5.23 -8.48 16.44
N PHE A 523 4.63 -7.30 16.27
CA PHE A 523 5.39 -6.05 16.21
C PHE A 523 6.15 -5.78 17.52
N ILE A 524 5.51 -5.99 18.67
CA ILE A 524 6.15 -5.83 19.99
C ILE A 524 7.27 -6.86 20.20
N GLU A 525 7.09 -8.11 19.80
CA GLU A 525 8.14 -9.11 19.85
C GLU A 525 9.38 -8.70 19.04
N LEU A 526 9.16 -8.17 17.83
CA LEU A 526 10.23 -7.67 16.99
C LEU A 526 10.91 -6.41 17.58
N VAL A 527 10.14 -5.51 18.20
CA VAL A 527 10.68 -4.35 18.94
C VAL A 527 11.54 -4.80 20.12
N ASN A 528 11.08 -5.77 20.91
CA ASN A 528 11.85 -6.30 22.05
C ASN A 528 13.15 -7.00 21.61
N LYS A 529 13.16 -7.62 20.43
CA LYS A 529 14.36 -8.21 19.80
C LYS A 529 15.26 -7.18 19.12
N LYS A 530 14.92 -5.89 19.17
CA LYS A 530 15.63 -4.81 18.43
C LYS A 530 15.73 -5.08 16.93
N TYR A 531 14.78 -5.84 16.37
CA TYR A 531 14.79 -6.27 14.98
C TYR A 531 14.84 -5.10 13.99
N PHE A 532 14.16 -3.98 14.28
CA PHE A 532 14.04 -2.84 13.38
C PHE A 532 15.24 -1.88 13.40
N ASN A 533 16.15 -2.04 14.37
CA ASN A 533 17.29 -1.14 14.54
C ASN A 533 18.22 -1.18 13.32
N GLU A 534 18.70 -0.02 12.89
CA GLU A 534 19.57 0.19 11.73
C GLU A 534 18.96 -0.23 10.38
N LYS A 535 17.67 -0.59 10.32
CA LYS A 535 16.97 -0.85 9.07
C LYS A 535 16.53 0.43 8.38
N TYR A 536 16.15 0.32 7.12
CA TYR A 536 15.84 1.44 6.26
C TYR A 536 14.35 1.51 5.91
N PHE A 537 13.87 2.71 5.63
CA PHE A 537 12.68 2.88 4.82
C PHE A 537 13.06 2.61 3.36
N HIS A 538 12.90 1.38 2.95
CA HIS A 538 13.34 0.88 1.64
C HIS A 538 12.41 1.30 0.49
N ARG A 539 11.19 1.72 0.80
CA ARG A 539 10.21 2.20 -0.19
C ARG A 539 9.49 3.43 0.33
N VAL A 540 9.55 4.51 -0.44
CA VAL A 540 8.85 5.76 -0.17
C VAL A 540 8.15 6.22 -1.44
N VAL A 541 6.81 6.29 -1.37
CA VAL A 541 5.96 6.78 -2.47
C VAL A 541 5.23 8.02 -1.97
N SER A 542 5.65 9.18 -2.43
CA SER A 542 5.04 10.46 -2.03
C SER A 542 3.53 10.43 -2.21
N ASN A 543 2.80 10.94 -1.22
CA ASN A 543 1.34 10.94 -1.13
C ASN A 543 0.69 9.57 -0.92
N PHE A 544 1.47 8.50 -0.78
CA PHE A 544 0.94 7.16 -0.55
C PHE A 544 1.47 6.59 0.76
N VAL A 545 2.71 6.06 0.79
CA VAL A 545 3.26 5.41 1.99
C VAL A 545 4.77 5.59 2.12
N ILE A 546 5.26 5.46 3.37
CA ILE A 546 6.62 5.03 3.69
C ILE A 546 6.56 3.59 4.20
N GLN A 547 7.49 2.73 3.77
CA GLN A 547 7.50 1.31 4.11
C GLN A 547 8.88 0.89 4.64
N GLY A 548 8.88 0.18 5.77
CA GLY A 548 10.08 -0.32 6.46
C GLY A 548 9.91 -1.77 6.93
N GLY A 549 10.84 -2.24 7.75
CA GLY A 549 10.79 -3.58 8.36
C GLY A 549 11.41 -4.71 7.54
N CYS A 550 11.91 -4.44 6.32
CA CYS A 550 12.64 -5.41 5.53
C CYS A 550 14.07 -5.57 6.06
N ASN A 551 14.50 -6.81 6.38
CA ASN A 551 15.85 -7.09 6.87
C ASN A 551 16.94 -6.95 5.80
N ARG A 552 16.58 -7.02 4.52
CA ARG A 552 17.48 -6.88 3.36
C ARG A 552 17.55 -5.45 2.82
N GLY A 553 16.55 -4.62 3.10
CA GLY A 553 16.44 -3.24 2.60
C GLY A 553 16.03 -3.12 1.13
N ASP A 554 15.64 -4.20 0.47
CA ASP A 554 15.23 -4.23 -0.95
C ASP A 554 13.74 -4.63 -1.17
N GLY A 555 13.03 -4.93 -0.09
CA GLY A 555 11.63 -5.35 -0.10
C GLY A 555 11.41 -6.87 -0.11
N PHE A 556 12.41 -7.67 -0.49
CA PHE A 556 12.33 -9.13 -0.55
C PHE A 556 12.70 -9.85 0.75
N GLY A 557 12.83 -9.13 1.86
CA GLY A 557 13.27 -9.70 3.13
C GLY A 557 12.14 -9.82 4.14
N SER A 558 12.08 -10.97 4.81
CA SER A 558 11.23 -11.26 5.95
C SER A 558 11.92 -12.30 6.86
N GLU A 559 11.29 -12.64 7.98
CA GLU A 559 11.66 -13.76 8.84
C GLU A 559 10.96 -15.04 8.36
N ASP A 560 11.37 -16.19 8.91
CA ASP A 560 10.85 -17.51 8.51
C ASP A 560 9.48 -17.82 9.15
N PHE A 561 8.60 -16.82 9.16
CA PHE A 561 7.22 -16.94 9.60
C PHE A 561 6.31 -15.97 8.85
N SER A 562 5.00 -16.24 8.89
CA SER A 562 3.96 -15.28 8.53
C SER A 562 2.84 -15.26 9.54
N ILE A 563 2.23 -14.10 9.74
CA ILE A 563 1.05 -13.89 10.56
C ILE A 563 -0.20 -13.75 9.70
N ARG A 564 -1.36 -13.88 10.32
CA ARG A 564 -2.65 -13.79 9.64
C ARG A 564 -3.11 -12.35 9.48
N SER A 565 -3.76 -12.08 8.35
CA SER A 565 -4.43 -10.80 8.10
C SER A 565 -5.59 -10.57 9.09
N GLU A 566 -5.71 -9.34 9.60
CA GLU A 566 -6.72 -8.92 10.59
C GLU A 566 -7.46 -7.69 10.05
N PHE A 567 -8.60 -7.93 9.39
CA PHE A 567 -9.35 -6.85 8.74
C PHE A 567 -10.39 -6.26 9.70
N SER A 568 -10.33 -4.96 9.88
CA SER A 568 -11.26 -4.19 10.72
C SER A 568 -12.14 -3.25 9.88
N MET A 569 -13.18 -2.70 10.51
CA MET A 569 -14.02 -1.66 9.90
C MET A 569 -13.32 -0.30 9.79
N ARG A 570 -12.08 -0.18 10.29
CA ARG A 570 -11.30 1.08 10.17
C ARG A 570 -10.99 1.40 8.72
N SER A 571 -10.93 2.68 8.44
CA SER A 571 -10.46 3.19 7.15
C SER A 571 -9.04 3.70 7.27
N TYR A 572 -8.25 3.48 6.24
CA TYR A 572 -6.92 4.06 6.10
C TYR A 572 -7.00 5.58 5.92
N LYS A 573 -6.54 6.33 6.90
CA LYS A 573 -6.37 7.79 6.89
C LYS A 573 -4.88 8.16 6.89
N GLU A 574 -4.56 9.42 6.83
CA GLU A 574 -3.21 9.89 7.07
C GLU A 574 -2.69 9.36 8.41
N GLY A 575 -1.47 8.82 8.43
CA GLY A 575 -0.86 8.27 9.62
C GLY A 575 -1.37 6.87 10.05
N SER A 576 -2.21 6.20 9.25
CA SER A 576 -2.53 4.79 9.51
C SER A 576 -1.30 3.92 9.27
N VAL A 577 -1.04 2.98 10.18
CA VAL A 577 0.07 2.02 10.07
C VAL A 577 -0.48 0.66 9.74
N GLY A 578 -0.07 0.11 8.59
CA GLY A 578 -0.53 -1.18 8.11
C GLY A 578 0.58 -2.20 7.95
N MET A 579 0.22 -3.49 8.02
CA MET A 579 1.14 -4.57 7.65
C MET A 579 1.27 -4.67 6.13
N ALA A 580 2.50 -4.75 5.63
CA ALA A 580 2.75 -5.04 4.23
C ALA A 580 2.56 -6.54 3.98
N SER A 581 2.00 -6.91 2.82
CA SER A 581 1.75 -8.30 2.45
C SER A 581 1.86 -8.53 0.94
N ALA A 582 2.22 -9.74 0.56
CA ALA A 582 2.18 -10.25 -0.81
C ALA A 582 0.81 -10.89 -1.15
N GLY A 583 -0.18 -10.71 -0.29
CA GLY A 583 -1.51 -11.27 -0.37
C GLY A 583 -2.04 -11.59 1.03
N LYS A 584 -3.25 -12.14 1.11
CA LYS A 584 -3.85 -12.51 2.39
C LYS A 584 -3.00 -13.53 3.14
N ASP A 585 -2.81 -13.32 4.44
CA ASP A 585 -2.09 -14.23 5.35
C ASP A 585 -0.59 -14.39 5.04
N THR A 586 0.03 -13.35 4.46
CA THR A 586 1.47 -13.32 4.15
C THR A 586 2.22 -12.19 4.86
N GLU A 587 1.58 -11.52 5.81
CA GLU A 587 2.19 -10.49 6.64
C GLU A 587 3.34 -11.09 7.46
N GLY A 588 4.36 -10.28 7.75
CA GLY A 588 5.53 -10.73 8.52
C GLY A 588 6.15 -9.58 9.30
N THR A 589 7.28 -9.09 8.82
CA THR A 589 8.06 -8.04 9.49
C THR A 589 7.88 -6.65 8.88
N GLN A 590 7.40 -6.55 7.64
CA GLN A 590 7.29 -5.30 6.92
C GLN A 590 5.98 -4.57 7.23
N TRP A 591 6.07 -3.26 7.40
CA TRP A 591 4.94 -2.37 7.68
C TRP A 591 5.09 -1.05 6.94
N PHE A 592 3.99 -0.30 6.83
CA PHE A 592 3.98 1.00 6.17
C PHE A 592 3.14 2.03 6.93
N ILE A 593 3.46 3.31 6.76
CA ILE A 593 2.67 4.44 7.27
C ILE A 593 2.13 5.22 6.08
N THR A 594 0.84 5.56 6.10
CA THR A 594 0.18 6.29 5.02
C THR A 594 0.41 7.79 5.10
N HIS A 595 0.70 8.43 3.97
CA HIS A 595 0.81 9.90 3.83
C HIS A 595 -0.55 10.61 3.67
N SER A 596 -1.58 9.87 3.33
CA SER A 596 -2.92 10.40 3.06
C SER A 596 -3.97 9.29 3.12
N PRO A 597 -5.27 9.60 3.14
CA PRO A 597 -6.31 8.59 3.06
C PRO A 597 -6.16 7.70 1.83
N THR A 598 -6.20 6.38 2.06
CA THR A 598 -5.99 5.36 1.02
C THR A 598 -7.12 4.32 1.04
N PRO A 599 -8.37 4.70 0.72
CA PRO A 599 -9.54 3.85 0.93
C PRO A 599 -9.56 2.55 0.10
N HIS A 600 -8.66 2.42 -0.87
CA HIS A 600 -8.47 1.17 -1.61
C HIS A 600 -7.76 0.07 -0.80
N LEU A 601 -7.18 0.42 0.34
CA LEU A 601 -6.58 -0.52 1.29
C LEU A 601 -7.57 -0.98 2.36
N ASP A 602 -8.71 -0.29 2.54
CA ASP A 602 -9.72 -0.59 3.56
C ASP A 602 -10.23 -2.02 3.46
N GLY A 603 -10.09 -2.79 4.54
CA GLY A 603 -10.49 -4.19 4.62
C GLY A 603 -9.69 -5.14 3.71
N ARG A 604 -8.52 -4.72 3.22
CA ARG A 604 -7.60 -5.51 2.39
C ARG A 604 -6.20 -5.63 2.99
N TYR A 605 -5.84 -4.72 3.87
CA TYR A 605 -4.59 -4.72 4.62
C TYR A 605 -4.90 -4.49 6.10
N THR A 606 -4.19 -5.16 6.98
CA THR A 606 -4.31 -5.00 8.43
C THR A 606 -3.87 -3.61 8.84
N ILE A 607 -4.69 -2.88 9.62
CA ILE A 607 -4.30 -1.64 10.32
C ILE A 607 -4.02 -2.02 11.77
N PHE A 608 -2.78 -1.86 12.24
CA PHE A 608 -2.40 -2.26 13.60
C PHE A 608 -1.94 -1.10 14.50
N ALA A 609 -1.74 0.10 13.92
CA ALA A 609 -1.37 1.29 14.67
C ALA A 609 -1.79 2.57 13.94
N GLU A 610 -1.71 3.71 14.65
CA GLU A 610 -1.91 5.05 14.11
C GLU A 610 -0.83 6.00 14.63
N VAL A 611 -0.38 6.94 13.80
CA VAL A 611 0.54 8.02 14.21
C VAL A 611 -0.20 8.98 15.13
N LYS A 612 0.32 9.18 16.33
CA LYS A 612 -0.17 10.19 17.29
C LYS A 612 0.56 11.51 17.16
N ASN A 613 1.86 11.45 16.89
CA ASN A 613 2.71 12.62 16.72
C ASN A 613 3.86 12.30 15.76
N GLY A 614 4.42 13.30 15.07
CA GLY A 614 5.53 13.12 14.12
C GLY A 614 5.09 12.90 12.67
N MET A 615 3.87 13.32 12.26
CA MET A 615 3.46 13.26 10.86
C MET A 615 4.35 14.10 9.94
N GLU A 616 4.90 15.19 10.42
CA GLU A 616 5.90 16.01 9.71
C GLU A 616 7.18 15.21 9.44
N VAL A 617 7.60 14.34 10.38
CA VAL A 617 8.71 13.41 10.19
C VAL A 617 8.35 12.37 9.13
N VAL A 618 7.15 11.74 9.23
CA VAL A 618 6.68 10.78 8.22
C VAL A 618 6.71 11.39 6.81
N HIS A 619 6.29 12.64 6.65
CA HIS A 619 6.31 13.36 5.38
C HIS A 619 7.71 13.73 4.89
N SER A 620 8.70 13.81 5.78
CA SER A 620 10.10 14.14 5.45
C SER A 620 10.96 12.93 5.11
N ILE A 621 10.53 11.71 5.48
CA ILE A 621 11.26 10.46 5.22
C ILE A 621 11.45 10.26 3.71
N GLN A 622 12.68 9.91 3.34
CA GLN A 622 13.06 9.52 1.98
C GLN A 622 13.53 8.07 1.94
N VAL A 623 13.55 7.50 0.74
CA VAL A 623 14.08 6.14 0.55
C VAL A 623 15.54 6.09 0.99
N GLY A 624 15.88 5.10 1.82
CA GLY A 624 17.22 4.95 2.40
C GLY A 624 17.42 5.68 3.74
N ASP A 625 16.42 6.41 4.27
CA ASP A 625 16.50 6.93 5.63
C ASP A 625 16.41 5.78 6.65
N LYS A 626 17.20 5.90 7.73
CA LYS A 626 17.33 4.84 8.75
C LYS A 626 16.32 4.97 9.89
N ILE A 627 15.88 3.81 10.36
CA ILE A 627 15.28 3.60 11.68
C ILE A 627 16.44 3.36 12.66
N LEU A 628 16.64 4.27 13.61
CA LEU A 628 17.71 4.17 14.59
C LEU A 628 17.34 3.23 15.74
N ASP A 629 16.12 3.34 16.25
CA ASP A 629 15.58 2.49 17.32
C ASP A 629 14.06 2.53 17.31
N ILE A 630 13.43 1.47 17.84
CA ILE A 630 12.01 1.45 18.17
C ILE A 630 11.88 1.02 19.61
N GLU A 631 11.13 1.79 20.43
CA GLU A 631 10.96 1.53 21.85
C GLU A 631 9.49 1.65 22.28
N LEU A 632 9.09 0.81 23.24
CA LEU A 632 7.80 0.93 23.90
C LEU A 632 7.81 2.19 24.80
N VAL A 633 6.74 2.97 24.74
CA VAL A 633 6.53 4.15 25.58
C VAL A 633 5.48 3.82 26.62
N LYS A 634 5.78 4.09 27.91
CA LYS A 634 4.87 3.88 29.05
C LYS A 634 3.78 4.95 29.10
#